data_797887748a89ccdd37e80a6b23971e9b
#
_entry.id   797887748a89ccdd37e80a6b23971e9b
#
_cell.length_a   1.000
_cell.length_b   1.000
_cell.length_c   1.000
_cell.angle_alpha   90.00
_cell.angle_beta   90.00
_cell.angle_gamma   90.00
#
_symmetry.space_group_name_H-M   'P 1'
#
loop_
_entity.id
_entity.type
_entity.pdbx_description
1 polymer ?
#
loop_
_entity_poly.entity_id
_entity_poly.type
_entity_poly.pdbx_seq_one_letter_code
_entity_poly.pdbx_strand_id
1 'polypeptide(L)'
;MHIKELLSTTRMIPVLTINNLNDTLPLCAALMAGGLSVIEITLRTKPALNAVEMISKELPEINVGVGTLLDPMDLIRAKNSGACFAVSPGLNMDLVEQAQKDNLAYLPGIQTSSEAMTAYRYGLRALKFFPAKAAGGIYGLKQFQPVYPDLEFCPTGGIDFSDAPEYLRERNVLCVGGSFASPSDLIEQQNWKEITRLATMAASL
;
A
#
# COMPACT_ATOMS: atom_id res chain seq x y z
N MET A 1 8.76 -12.72 5.10
CA MET A 1 7.97 -11.78 5.94
C MET A 1 6.52 -11.87 5.50
N HIS A 2 5.59 -12.02 6.44
CA HIS A 2 4.16 -12.02 6.10
C HIS A 2 3.64 -10.59 5.90
N ILE A 3 2.70 -10.43 4.96
CA ILE A 3 2.15 -9.09 4.65
C ILE A 3 1.56 -8.41 5.89
N LYS A 4 0.86 -9.15 6.75
CA LYS A 4 0.29 -8.63 8.00
C LYS A 4 1.37 -8.05 8.93
N GLU A 5 2.49 -8.76 9.10
CA GLU A 5 3.61 -8.30 9.92
C GLU A 5 4.17 -6.98 9.39
N LEU A 6 4.38 -6.89 8.06
CA LEU A 6 4.84 -5.68 7.42
C LEU A 6 3.90 -4.50 7.65
N LEU A 7 2.58 -4.70 7.41
CA LEU A 7 1.58 -3.64 7.58
C LEU A 7 1.47 -3.15 9.02
N SER A 8 1.73 -4.01 10.00
CA SER A 8 1.67 -3.66 11.42
C SER A 8 2.85 -2.79 11.89
N THR A 9 3.89 -2.60 11.06
CA THR A 9 5.05 -1.76 11.40
C THR A 9 4.84 -0.28 11.08
N THR A 10 3.78 0.08 10.39
CA THR A 10 3.51 1.46 9.95
C THR A 10 2.05 1.86 10.20
N ARG A 11 1.81 3.15 10.38
CA ARG A 11 0.46 3.70 10.46
C ARG A 11 -0.11 4.04 9.07
N MET A 12 0.79 4.34 8.13
CA MET A 12 0.43 4.72 6.76
C MET A 12 1.42 4.14 5.76
N ILE A 13 0.89 3.74 4.60
CA ILE A 13 1.67 3.40 3.42
C ILE A 13 1.49 4.50 2.38
N PRO A 14 2.54 5.28 2.06
CA PRO A 14 2.52 6.18 0.92
C PRO A 14 2.32 5.40 -0.38
N VAL A 15 1.29 5.80 -1.14
CA VAL A 15 0.96 5.22 -2.46
C VAL A 15 1.41 6.21 -3.52
N LEU A 16 2.52 5.89 -4.18
CA LEU A 16 3.24 6.79 -5.06
C LEU A 16 3.01 6.47 -6.54
N THR A 17 2.97 7.52 -7.35
CA THR A 17 3.05 7.45 -8.80
C THR A 17 4.32 8.20 -9.23
N ILE A 18 5.29 7.47 -9.76
CA ILE A 18 6.58 8.04 -10.19
C ILE A 18 6.46 8.44 -11.67
N ASN A 19 6.49 9.73 -11.95
CA ASN A 19 6.48 10.28 -13.30
C ASN A 19 7.90 10.56 -13.82
N ASN A 20 8.80 10.99 -12.94
CA ASN A 20 10.20 11.28 -13.25
C ASN A 20 11.10 10.41 -12.35
N LEU A 21 11.96 9.62 -12.97
CA LEU A 21 12.84 8.70 -12.26
C LEU A 21 13.84 9.41 -11.33
N ASN A 22 14.25 10.64 -11.68
CA ASN A 22 15.17 11.44 -10.88
C ASN A 22 14.59 11.85 -9.51
N ASP A 23 13.27 11.91 -9.37
CA ASP A 23 12.60 12.27 -8.12
C ASP A 23 12.48 11.07 -7.16
N THR A 24 12.74 9.84 -7.64
CA THR A 24 12.50 8.62 -6.87
C THR A 24 13.26 8.58 -5.56
N LEU A 25 14.58 8.66 -5.60
CA LEU A 25 15.40 8.55 -4.38
C LEU A 25 15.21 9.75 -3.43
N PRO A 26 15.18 11.02 -3.91
CA PRO A 26 14.91 12.14 -3.02
C PRO A 26 13.54 12.07 -2.34
N LEU A 27 12.49 11.66 -3.04
CA LEU A 27 11.15 11.46 -2.50
C LEU A 27 11.14 10.37 -1.42
N CYS A 28 11.71 9.20 -1.71
CA CYS A 28 11.76 8.09 -0.78
C CYS A 28 12.62 8.41 0.46
N ALA A 29 13.74 9.10 0.28
CA ALA A 29 14.57 9.57 1.39
C ALA A 29 13.80 10.57 2.29
N ALA A 30 13.02 11.48 1.71
CA ALA A 30 12.19 12.43 2.45
C ALA A 30 11.09 11.72 3.26
N LEU A 31 10.42 10.71 2.69
CA LEU A 31 9.42 9.90 3.38
C LEU A 31 10.04 9.09 4.53
N MET A 32 11.19 8.45 4.28
CA MET A 32 11.93 7.70 5.29
C MET A 32 12.41 8.59 6.43
N ALA A 33 12.93 9.79 6.12
CA ALA A 33 13.32 10.76 7.14
C ALA A 33 12.14 11.21 8.03
N GLY A 34 10.92 11.18 7.49
CA GLY A 34 9.67 11.39 8.24
C GLY A 34 9.13 10.16 8.97
N GLY A 35 9.82 9.01 8.90
CA GLY A 35 9.43 7.79 9.61
C GLY A 35 8.56 6.81 8.82
N LEU A 36 8.40 7.01 7.51
CA LEU A 36 7.64 6.11 6.62
C LEU A 36 8.61 5.28 5.78
N SER A 37 8.84 4.03 6.17
CA SER A 37 9.75 3.10 5.50
C SER A 37 9.06 1.96 4.74
N VAL A 38 7.73 1.91 4.73
CA VAL A 38 6.92 0.98 3.91
C VAL A 38 6.25 1.81 2.83
N ILE A 39 6.56 1.58 1.55
CA ILE A 39 6.16 2.45 0.43
C ILE A 39 5.60 1.60 -0.72
N GLU A 40 4.45 1.98 -1.29
CA GLU A 40 3.84 1.36 -2.47
C GLU A 40 4.12 2.22 -3.72
N ILE A 41 4.82 1.68 -4.73
CA ILE A 41 4.97 2.28 -6.07
C ILE A 41 3.93 1.67 -7.01
N THR A 42 3.08 2.49 -7.62
CA THR A 42 2.01 2.01 -8.51
C THR A 42 2.49 1.81 -9.94
N LEU A 43 2.08 0.71 -10.61
CA LEU A 43 2.37 0.42 -12.03
C LEU A 43 1.53 1.28 -13.00
N ARG A 44 1.33 2.56 -12.68
CA ARG A 44 0.56 3.49 -13.52
C ARG A 44 1.41 4.23 -14.55
N THR A 45 2.72 4.13 -14.43
CA THR A 45 3.69 4.85 -15.27
C THR A 45 4.80 3.93 -15.74
N LYS A 46 5.43 4.30 -16.86
CA LYS A 46 6.54 3.52 -17.43
C LYS A 46 7.76 3.38 -16.50
N PRO A 47 8.20 4.42 -15.75
CA PRO A 47 9.38 4.33 -14.89
C PRO A 47 9.15 3.54 -13.58
N ALA A 48 7.93 3.09 -13.27
CA ALA A 48 7.60 2.51 -11.97
C ALA A 48 8.51 1.35 -11.54
N LEU A 49 8.74 0.35 -12.39
CA LEU A 49 9.60 -0.80 -12.05
C LEU A 49 11.08 -0.39 -11.90
N ASN A 50 11.57 0.54 -12.72
CA ASN A 50 12.92 1.07 -12.57
C ASN A 50 13.08 1.84 -11.26
N ALA A 51 12.04 2.57 -10.83
CA ALA A 51 12.02 3.24 -9.54
C ALA A 51 12.11 2.24 -8.39
N VAL A 52 11.36 1.14 -8.45
CA VAL A 52 11.43 0.05 -7.44
C VAL A 52 12.84 -0.54 -7.38
N GLU A 53 13.45 -0.82 -8.53
CA GLU A 53 14.81 -1.35 -8.60
C GLU A 53 15.84 -0.39 -7.99
N MET A 54 15.72 0.92 -8.27
CA MET A 54 16.56 1.95 -7.66
C MET A 54 16.39 1.98 -6.14
N ILE A 55 15.16 1.99 -5.64
CA ILE A 55 14.89 2.03 -4.19
C ILE A 55 15.47 0.79 -3.52
N SER A 56 15.22 -0.40 -4.07
CA SER A 56 15.68 -1.65 -3.47
C SER A 56 17.20 -1.77 -3.38
N LYS A 57 17.94 -1.10 -4.28
CA LYS A 57 19.41 -1.09 -4.30
C LYS A 57 20.02 0.01 -3.43
N GLU A 58 19.48 1.23 -3.52
CA GLU A 58 20.10 2.42 -2.95
C GLU A 58 19.54 2.79 -1.56
N LEU A 59 18.33 2.31 -1.22
CA LEU A 59 17.66 2.57 0.05
C LEU A 59 17.14 1.25 0.66
N PRO A 60 18.02 0.30 1.02
CA PRO A 60 17.63 -1.04 1.47
C PRO A 60 16.84 -1.06 2.78
N GLU A 61 16.80 0.04 3.53
CA GLU A 61 15.97 0.21 4.72
C GLU A 61 14.49 0.42 4.39
N ILE A 62 14.16 0.74 3.13
CA ILE A 62 12.80 0.91 2.67
C ILE A 62 12.23 -0.44 2.21
N ASN A 63 11.14 -0.82 2.81
CA ASN A 63 10.30 -1.92 2.33
C ASN A 63 9.47 -1.42 1.13
N VAL A 64 10.03 -1.49 -0.08
CA VAL A 64 9.33 -1.06 -1.29
C VAL A 64 8.44 -2.17 -1.83
N GLY A 65 7.18 -1.84 -2.08
CA GLY A 65 6.22 -2.71 -2.75
C GLY A 65 5.73 -2.14 -4.06
N VAL A 66 5.08 -2.98 -4.85
CA VAL A 66 4.50 -2.62 -6.14
C VAL A 66 2.97 -2.73 -6.06
N GLY A 67 2.26 -1.67 -6.41
CA GLY A 67 0.81 -1.62 -6.46
C GLY A 67 0.24 -1.53 -7.88
N THR A 68 -1.07 -1.72 -7.98
CA THR A 68 -1.81 -1.73 -9.25
C THR A 68 -1.46 -2.94 -10.13
N LEU A 69 -1.18 -4.09 -9.50
CA LEU A 69 -1.00 -5.33 -10.23
C LEU A 69 -2.35 -5.82 -10.76
N LEU A 70 -2.40 -6.15 -12.05
CA LEU A 70 -3.63 -6.59 -12.72
C LEU A 70 -3.54 -8.05 -13.23
N ASP A 71 -2.33 -8.54 -13.47
CA ASP A 71 -2.09 -9.91 -13.90
C ASP A 71 -0.82 -10.54 -13.25
N PRO A 72 -0.65 -11.87 -13.32
CA PRO A 72 0.51 -12.56 -12.73
C PRO A 72 1.87 -12.10 -13.26
N MET A 73 1.95 -11.62 -14.51
CA MET A 73 3.21 -11.12 -15.06
C MET A 73 3.67 -9.83 -14.37
N ASP A 74 2.72 -8.99 -13.92
CA ASP A 74 3.06 -7.80 -13.14
C ASP A 74 3.74 -8.19 -11.82
N LEU A 75 3.26 -9.25 -11.17
CA LEU A 75 3.83 -9.76 -9.92
C LEU A 75 5.25 -10.30 -10.13
N ILE A 76 5.49 -11.05 -11.21
CA ILE A 76 6.82 -11.56 -11.56
C ILE A 76 7.78 -10.38 -11.82
N ARG A 77 7.34 -9.36 -12.56
CA ARG A 77 8.14 -8.15 -12.82
C ARG A 77 8.43 -7.39 -11.53
N ALA A 78 7.43 -7.24 -10.65
CA ALA A 78 7.59 -6.60 -9.35
C ALA A 78 8.66 -7.29 -8.50
N LYS A 79 8.59 -8.62 -8.39
CA LYS A 79 9.59 -9.42 -7.68
C LYS A 79 10.99 -9.25 -8.27
N ASN A 80 11.12 -9.31 -9.60
CA ASN A 80 12.40 -9.17 -10.29
C ASN A 80 13.02 -7.77 -10.14
N SER A 81 12.20 -6.73 -9.92
CA SER A 81 12.68 -5.37 -9.62
C SER A 81 13.06 -5.17 -8.15
N GLY A 82 12.94 -6.19 -7.30
CA GLY A 82 13.32 -6.12 -5.89
C GLY A 82 12.20 -5.71 -4.93
N ALA A 83 10.94 -5.73 -5.38
CA ALA A 83 9.81 -5.48 -4.48
C ALA A 83 9.73 -6.55 -3.39
N CYS A 84 9.50 -6.13 -2.14
CA CYS A 84 9.32 -7.03 -1.01
C CYS A 84 7.84 -7.36 -0.74
N PHE A 85 6.92 -6.62 -1.32
CA PHE A 85 5.48 -6.93 -1.30
C PHE A 85 4.78 -6.44 -2.58
N ALA A 86 3.59 -6.97 -2.80
CA ALA A 86 2.75 -6.67 -3.95
C ALA A 86 1.32 -6.33 -3.54
N VAL A 87 0.65 -5.46 -4.29
CA VAL A 87 -0.70 -4.97 -3.99
C VAL A 87 -1.54 -4.91 -5.28
N SER A 88 -2.76 -5.42 -5.24
CA SER A 88 -3.72 -5.27 -6.34
C SER A 88 -4.93 -4.42 -5.95
N PRO A 89 -5.63 -3.80 -6.91
CA PRO A 89 -6.83 -3.01 -6.62
C PRO A 89 -8.05 -3.88 -6.30
N GLY A 90 -8.03 -5.15 -6.71
CA GLY A 90 -9.11 -6.12 -6.53
C GLY A 90 -8.57 -7.51 -6.27
N LEU A 91 -9.47 -8.46 -5.95
CA LEU A 91 -9.13 -9.85 -5.71
C LEU A 91 -9.04 -10.61 -7.06
N ASN A 92 -7.85 -11.06 -7.39
CA ASN A 92 -7.56 -11.95 -8.52
C ASN A 92 -6.86 -13.20 -7.99
N MET A 93 -7.46 -14.37 -8.23
CA MET A 93 -6.94 -15.64 -7.68
C MET A 93 -5.65 -16.08 -8.37
N ASP A 94 -5.46 -15.76 -9.64
CA ASP A 94 -4.20 -16.05 -10.34
C ASP A 94 -3.03 -15.27 -9.72
N LEU A 95 -3.27 -14.02 -9.27
CA LEU A 95 -2.29 -13.24 -8.51
C LEU A 95 -2.02 -13.87 -7.13
N VAL A 96 -3.04 -14.38 -6.44
CA VAL A 96 -2.88 -15.07 -5.15
C VAL A 96 -1.98 -16.29 -5.31
N GLU A 97 -2.28 -17.14 -6.29
CA GLU A 97 -1.51 -18.37 -6.58
C GLU A 97 -0.07 -18.04 -6.99
N GLN A 98 0.12 -17.03 -7.84
CA GLN A 98 1.45 -16.61 -8.25
C GLN A 98 2.26 -16.04 -7.07
N ALA A 99 1.64 -15.24 -6.21
CA ALA A 99 2.29 -14.69 -5.02
C ALA A 99 2.74 -15.79 -4.04
N GLN A 100 1.90 -16.81 -3.84
CA GLN A 100 2.24 -17.98 -3.03
C GLN A 100 3.41 -18.77 -3.63
N LYS A 101 3.38 -19.03 -4.95
CA LYS A 101 4.45 -19.71 -5.69
C LYS A 101 5.78 -18.96 -5.57
N ASP A 102 5.75 -17.66 -5.66
CA ASP A 102 6.93 -16.79 -5.60
C ASP A 102 7.37 -16.45 -4.17
N ASN A 103 6.60 -16.86 -3.16
CA ASN A 103 6.79 -16.49 -1.75
C ASN A 103 6.93 -14.96 -1.57
N LEU A 104 6.10 -14.19 -2.30
CA LEU A 104 6.05 -12.74 -2.22
C LEU A 104 4.87 -12.32 -1.34
N ALA A 105 5.10 -11.44 -0.36
CA ALA A 105 4.04 -10.88 0.45
C ALA A 105 3.01 -10.16 -0.43
N TYR A 106 1.71 -10.48 -0.29
CA TYR A 106 0.69 -9.95 -1.19
C TYR A 106 -0.53 -9.44 -0.44
N LEU A 107 -0.97 -8.25 -0.82
CA LEU A 107 -2.15 -7.56 -0.29
C LEU A 107 -3.21 -7.41 -1.40
N PRO A 108 -4.14 -8.36 -1.55
CA PRO A 108 -5.23 -8.24 -2.51
C PRO A 108 -6.27 -7.21 -2.08
N GLY A 109 -6.80 -6.47 -3.06
CA GLY A 109 -7.91 -5.53 -2.84
C GLY A 109 -9.25 -6.23 -2.78
N ILE A 110 -10.17 -5.70 -1.98
CA ILE A 110 -11.59 -6.06 -2.00
C ILE A 110 -12.47 -4.83 -1.79
N GLN A 111 -13.72 -4.94 -2.20
CA GLN A 111 -14.78 -3.97 -1.93
C GLN A 111 -16.06 -4.61 -1.40
N THR A 112 -16.29 -5.87 -1.71
CA THR A 112 -17.57 -6.57 -1.47
C THR A 112 -17.42 -7.76 -0.52
N SER A 113 -18.53 -8.16 0.10
CA SER A 113 -18.59 -9.34 0.94
C SER A 113 -18.31 -10.64 0.18
N SER A 114 -18.65 -10.72 -1.11
CA SER A 114 -18.35 -11.88 -1.96
C SER A 114 -16.84 -12.06 -2.16
N GLU A 115 -16.12 -10.96 -2.38
CA GLU A 115 -14.65 -10.97 -2.45
C GLU A 115 -14.03 -11.33 -1.10
N ALA A 116 -14.56 -10.79 0.00
CA ALA A 116 -14.12 -11.14 1.35
C ALA A 116 -14.32 -12.64 1.65
N MET A 117 -15.47 -13.23 1.28
CA MET A 117 -15.71 -14.67 1.39
C MET A 117 -14.66 -15.48 0.63
N THR A 118 -14.37 -15.07 -0.60
CA THR A 118 -13.37 -15.74 -1.43
C THR A 118 -11.99 -15.65 -0.78
N ALA A 119 -11.55 -14.46 -0.40
CA ALA A 119 -10.29 -14.23 0.28
C ALA A 119 -10.16 -15.07 1.57
N TYR A 120 -11.22 -15.06 2.38
CA TYR A 120 -11.28 -15.82 3.64
C TYR A 120 -11.10 -17.32 3.43
N ARG A 121 -11.79 -17.90 2.42
CA ARG A 121 -11.71 -19.31 2.04
C ARG A 121 -10.29 -19.73 1.63
N TYR A 122 -9.55 -18.84 0.98
CA TYR A 122 -8.16 -19.08 0.56
C TYR A 122 -7.11 -18.73 1.64
N GLY A 123 -7.55 -18.50 2.87
CA GLY A 123 -6.66 -18.27 4.01
C GLY A 123 -6.08 -16.85 4.07
N LEU A 124 -6.49 -15.92 3.21
CA LEU A 124 -6.08 -14.53 3.25
C LEU A 124 -6.74 -13.85 4.46
N ARG A 125 -5.95 -13.09 5.22
CA ARG A 125 -6.43 -12.42 6.44
C ARG A 125 -6.10 -10.92 6.46
N ALA A 126 -5.14 -10.46 5.68
CA ALA A 126 -4.86 -9.05 5.46
C ALA A 126 -5.26 -8.66 4.04
N LEU A 127 -6.11 -7.64 3.89
CA LEU A 127 -6.72 -7.22 2.64
C LEU A 127 -6.64 -5.70 2.48
N LYS A 128 -6.53 -5.23 1.25
CA LYS A 128 -6.74 -3.82 0.92
C LYS A 128 -8.24 -3.57 0.76
N PHE A 129 -8.81 -2.60 1.49
CA PHE A 129 -10.17 -2.14 1.26
C PHE A 129 -10.14 -0.96 0.29
N PHE A 130 -10.58 -1.18 -0.97
CA PHE A 130 -10.38 -0.21 -2.05
C PHE A 130 -11.55 -0.19 -3.05
N PRO A 131 -11.96 0.99 -3.52
CA PRO A 131 -11.60 2.34 -3.04
C PRO A 131 -12.38 2.73 -1.77
N ALA A 132 -11.69 2.95 -0.65
CA ALA A 132 -12.29 2.99 0.67
C ALA A 132 -13.45 4.00 0.82
N LYS A 133 -13.25 5.27 0.45
CA LYS A 133 -14.32 6.29 0.56
C LYS A 133 -15.54 5.94 -0.31
N ALA A 134 -15.31 5.51 -1.57
CA ALA A 134 -16.39 5.15 -2.48
C ALA A 134 -17.13 3.86 -2.07
N ALA A 135 -16.44 2.96 -1.36
CA ALA A 135 -17.00 1.71 -0.83
C ALA A 135 -17.77 1.88 0.49
N GLY A 136 -18.15 3.10 0.84
CA GLY A 136 -18.90 3.41 2.06
C GLY A 136 -18.06 3.84 3.25
N GLY A 137 -16.74 4.07 3.04
CA GLY A 137 -15.84 4.60 4.07
C GLY A 137 -15.75 3.69 5.29
N ILE A 138 -15.61 4.30 6.46
CA ILE A 138 -15.53 3.60 7.74
C ILE A 138 -16.81 2.81 8.01
N TYR A 139 -17.98 3.35 7.65
CA TYR A 139 -19.25 2.64 7.82
C TYR A 139 -19.26 1.32 7.05
N GLY A 140 -18.83 1.32 5.78
CA GLY A 140 -18.71 0.10 4.97
C GLY A 140 -17.71 -0.89 5.55
N LEU A 141 -16.54 -0.40 5.98
CA LEU A 141 -15.50 -1.23 6.58
C LEU A 141 -15.97 -1.95 7.86
N LYS A 142 -16.70 -1.24 8.73
CA LYS A 142 -17.24 -1.80 9.98
C LYS A 142 -18.17 -2.99 9.76
N GLN A 143 -18.86 -3.08 8.61
CA GLN A 143 -19.78 -4.18 8.34
C GLN A 143 -19.06 -5.53 8.15
N PHE A 144 -17.76 -5.53 7.86
CA PHE A 144 -16.98 -6.77 7.73
C PHE A 144 -16.65 -7.41 9.07
N GLN A 145 -16.43 -6.61 10.12
CA GLN A 145 -15.94 -7.11 11.42
C GLN A 145 -16.84 -8.15 12.08
N PRO A 146 -18.18 -7.98 12.16
CA PRO A 146 -19.05 -9.00 12.78
C PRO A 146 -19.11 -10.31 12.01
N VAL A 147 -18.88 -10.26 10.69
CA VAL A 147 -18.97 -11.42 9.79
C VAL A 147 -17.63 -12.13 9.65
N TYR A 148 -16.54 -11.36 9.62
CA TYR A 148 -15.17 -11.83 9.41
C TYR A 148 -14.24 -11.27 10.49
N PRO A 149 -14.32 -11.77 11.73
CA PRO A 149 -13.59 -11.19 12.87
C PRO A 149 -12.06 -11.25 12.73
N ASP A 150 -11.56 -12.17 11.87
CA ASP A 150 -10.12 -12.38 11.64
C ASP A 150 -9.59 -11.62 10.41
N LEU A 151 -10.46 -10.93 9.65
CA LEU A 151 -10.00 -10.10 8.54
C LEU A 151 -9.52 -8.75 9.06
N GLU A 152 -8.35 -8.35 8.58
CA GLU A 152 -7.75 -7.05 8.87
C GLU A 152 -7.47 -6.31 7.56
N PHE A 153 -7.54 -5.00 7.60
CA PHE A 153 -7.59 -4.19 6.41
C PHE A 153 -6.52 -3.09 6.38
N CYS A 154 -6.10 -2.77 5.14
CA CYS A 154 -5.44 -1.53 4.79
C CYS A 154 -6.41 -0.72 3.90
N PRO A 155 -7.32 0.10 4.48
CA PRO A 155 -8.19 0.96 3.69
C PRO A 155 -7.36 1.97 2.90
N THR A 156 -7.72 2.12 1.61
CA THR A 156 -6.99 2.95 0.65
C THR A 156 -7.98 3.59 -0.33
N GLY A 157 -7.72 4.83 -0.73
CA GLY A 157 -8.54 5.54 -1.73
C GLY A 157 -9.45 6.60 -1.13
N GLY A 158 -9.08 7.86 -1.37
CA GLY A 158 -9.77 9.05 -0.92
C GLY A 158 -9.52 9.44 0.55
N ILE A 159 -8.69 8.70 1.28
CA ILE A 159 -8.34 8.99 2.68
C ILE A 159 -7.34 10.14 2.72
N ASP A 160 -7.52 11.05 3.67
CA ASP A 160 -6.66 12.18 3.96
C ASP A 160 -6.30 12.26 5.46
N PHE A 161 -5.56 13.30 5.88
CA PHE A 161 -5.16 13.48 7.29
C PHE A 161 -6.35 13.60 8.25
N SER A 162 -7.49 14.09 7.81
CA SER A 162 -8.68 14.25 8.66
C SER A 162 -9.39 12.93 8.89
N ASP A 163 -9.38 12.03 7.90
CA ASP A 163 -10.05 10.73 7.96
C ASP A 163 -9.19 9.64 8.63
N ALA A 164 -7.88 9.65 8.37
CA ALA A 164 -6.97 8.57 8.75
C ALA A 164 -7.04 8.19 10.24
N PRO A 165 -7.10 9.13 11.21
CA PRO A 165 -7.21 8.77 12.63
C PRO A 165 -8.45 7.96 12.96
N GLU A 166 -9.57 8.20 12.26
CA GLU A 166 -10.82 7.49 12.49
C GLU A 166 -10.73 6.04 12.00
N TYR A 167 -10.13 5.83 10.80
CA TYR A 167 -9.86 4.47 10.31
C TYR A 167 -8.92 3.71 11.24
N LEU A 168 -7.84 4.34 11.71
CA LEU A 168 -6.84 3.72 12.56
C LEU A 168 -7.31 3.35 13.99
N ARG A 169 -8.49 3.84 14.42
CA ARG A 169 -9.14 3.41 15.67
C ARG A 169 -9.92 2.11 15.52
N GLU A 170 -10.21 1.69 14.30
CA GLU A 170 -10.95 0.45 14.07
C GLU A 170 -10.06 -0.77 14.32
N ARG A 171 -10.59 -1.75 15.06
CA ARG A 171 -9.85 -2.94 15.48
C ARG A 171 -9.35 -3.80 14.32
N ASN A 172 -10.05 -3.75 13.19
CA ASN A 172 -9.73 -4.50 11.98
C ASN A 172 -8.94 -3.68 10.96
N VAL A 173 -8.28 -2.59 11.36
CA VAL A 173 -7.41 -1.78 10.52
C VAL A 173 -5.97 -1.88 10.99
N LEU A 174 -5.09 -2.35 10.09
CA LEU A 174 -3.65 -2.47 10.34
C LEU A 174 -2.94 -1.12 10.14
N CYS A 175 -3.21 -0.49 9.02
CA CYS A 175 -2.68 0.80 8.60
C CYS A 175 -3.60 1.40 7.54
N VAL A 176 -3.35 2.64 7.09
CA VAL A 176 -4.05 3.24 5.96
C VAL A 176 -3.11 3.41 4.77
N GLY A 177 -3.65 3.31 3.54
CA GLY A 177 -2.91 3.61 2.30
C GLY A 177 -3.39 4.93 1.69
N GLY A 178 -2.47 5.77 1.23
CA GLY A 178 -2.85 7.02 0.60
C GLY A 178 -1.70 7.83 0.03
N SER A 179 -2.01 8.96 -0.62
CA SER A 179 -1.04 9.89 -1.20
C SER A 179 -0.91 11.19 -0.41
N PHE A 180 -1.62 11.33 0.71
CA PHE A 180 -1.71 12.59 1.44
C PHE A 180 -0.39 13.01 2.13
N ALA A 181 0.55 12.10 2.37
CA ALA A 181 1.90 12.42 2.85
C ALA A 181 2.86 12.83 1.70
N SER A 182 2.45 12.66 0.45
CA SER A 182 3.25 12.96 -0.74
C SER A 182 2.38 13.51 -1.88
N PRO A 183 1.76 14.69 -1.70
CA PRO A 183 0.96 15.34 -2.73
C PRO A 183 1.77 15.57 -4.02
N SER A 184 1.13 15.39 -5.18
CA SER A 184 1.80 15.47 -6.49
C SER A 184 2.42 16.84 -6.78
N ASP A 185 1.76 17.91 -6.35
CA ASP A 185 2.26 19.28 -6.48
C ASP A 185 3.57 19.51 -5.70
N LEU A 186 3.70 18.94 -4.52
CA LEU A 186 4.94 19.02 -3.75
C LEU A 186 6.07 18.17 -4.37
N ILE A 187 5.74 17.04 -4.99
CA ILE A 187 6.72 16.24 -5.73
C ILE A 187 7.21 17.00 -6.95
N GLU A 188 6.30 17.58 -7.75
CA GLU A 188 6.63 18.42 -8.92
C GLU A 188 7.48 19.63 -8.57
N GLN A 189 7.25 20.25 -7.41
CA GLN A 189 8.05 21.35 -6.86
C GLN A 189 9.34 20.88 -6.21
N GLN A 190 9.58 19.58 -6.09
CA GLN A 190 10.70 18.98 -5.36
C GLN A 190 10.81 19.48 -3.91
N ASN A 191 9.67 19.76 -3.28
CA ASN A 191 9.61 20.26 -1.91
C ASN A 191 9.75 19.13 -0.88
N TRP A 192 10.92 18.50 -0.89
CA TRP A 192 11.24 17.34 -0.03
C TRP A 192 11.11 17.64 1.45
N LYS A 193 11.42 18.87 1.86
CA LYS A 193 11.30 19.30 3.25
C LYS A 193 9.84 19.25 3.74
N GLU A 194 8.91 19.71 2.92
CA GLU A 194 7.48 19.64 3.27
C GLU A 194 6.96 18.21 3.23
N ILE A 195 7.42 17.39 2.29
CA ILE A 195 7.10 15.95 2.27
C ILE A 195 7.59 15.26 3.54
N THR A 196 8.82 15.54 4.02
CA THR A 196 9.32 15.01 5.31
C THR A 196 8.41 15.43 6.46
N ARG A 197 7.96 16.69 6.51
CA ARG A 197 7.04 17.18 7.53
C ARG A 197 5.69 16.43 7.51
N LEU A 198 5.11 16.26 6.32
CA LEU A 198 3.86 15.51 6.16
C LEU A 198 4.03 14.03 6.52
N ALA A 199 5.16 13.42 6.14
CA ALA A 199 5.49 12.04 6.51
C ALA A 199 5.60 11.88 8.03
N THR A 200 6.23 12.83 8.73
CA THR A 200 6.32 12.82 10.21
C THR A 200 4.93 12.88 10.85
N MET A 201 4.05 13.73 10.32
CA MET A 201 2.66 13.79 10.79
C MET A 201 1.93 12.46 10.55
N ALA A 202 2.11 11.86 9.38
CA ALA A 202 1.45 10.59 9.02
C ALA A 202 1.98 9.40 9.82
N ALA A 203 3.26 9.38 10.16
CA ALA A 203 3.86 8.35 10.99
C ALA A 203 3.40 8.41 12.46
N SER A 204 2.93 9.58 12.92
CA SER A 204 2.44 9.82 14.29
C SER A 204 0.92 9.67 14.48
N LEU A 205 0.19 9.25 13.44
CA LEU A 205 -1.27 9.05 13.45
C LEU A 205 -1.72 8.01 14.49
#